data_196f6c117aad97800b76026b536ad385
#
_entry.id   196f6c117aad97800b76026b536ad385
#
_cell.length_a   1.000
_cell.length_b   1.000
_cell.length_c   1.000
_cell.angle_alpha   90.00
_cell.angle_beta   90.00
_cell.angle_gamma   90.00
#
_symmetry.space_group_name_H-M   'P 1'
#
loop_
_entity.id
_entity.type
_entity.pdbx_description
1 polymer ?
#
loop_
_entity_poly.entity_id
_entity_poly.type
_entity_poly.pdbx_seq_one_letter_code
_entity_poly.pdbx_strand_id
1 'polypeptide(L)'
;MTVQTANYYEAIEHLPAGGTLLLTGVPWDEYEELLEAVGEAKGLRISYDSGRLQIVSLSAEHENYQFLISNMVSMLSVRLRIKVLCFGSATMKKEPRGVEPDLSFYVKTAAALGPRVDLDFTTDPPPDIVVEVDLQHQSLFKFPIDASFGVPEIWRFDGQSMTIYNLDRGEYVATATSPALPILSSRVLTEFLSLSKTKDQYETLLAFEEWLRTQQR
;
A
#
# COMPACT_ATOMS: atom_id res chain seq x y z
N MET A 1 16.95 6.43 -22.58
CA MET A 1 17.34 5.37 -21.63
C MET A 1 18.84 5.39 -21.50
N THR A 2 19.36 5.66 -20.31
CA THR A 2 20.80 5.65 -20.05
C THR A 2 21.32 4.21 -20.04
N VAL A 3 22.65 4.01 -20.17
CA VAL A 3 23.28 2.68 -20.06
C VAL A 3 23.01 2.07 -18.66
N GLN A 4 22.87 2.90 -17.65
CA GLN A 4 22.63 2.50 -16.27
C GLN A 4 21.18 2.03 -16.07
N THR A 5 20.21 2.69 -16.67
CA THR A 5 18.80 2.26 -16.68
C THR A 5 18.65 0.90 -17.37
N ALA A 6 19.41 0.63 -18.42
CA ALA A 6 19.44 -0.69 -19.08
C ALA A 6 19.96 -1.80 -18.15
N ASN A 7 20.95 -1.50 -17.29
CA ASN A 7 21.46 -2.45 -16.29
C ASN A 7 20.43 -2.74 -15.18
N TYR A 8 19.61 -1.77 -14.81
CA TYR A 8 18.52 -1.99 -13.83
C TYR A 8 17.46 -2.93 -14.40
N TYR A 9 17.13 -2.79 -15.69
CA TYR A 9 16.19 -3.68 -16.37
C TYR A 9 16.62 -5.14 -16.32
N GLU A 10 17.87 -5.43 -16.67
CA GLU A 10 18.40 -6.78 -16.63
C GLU A 10 18.35 -7.37 -15.21
N ALA A 11 18.66 -6.55 -14.19
CA ALA A 11 18.57 -6.97 -12.80
C ALA A 11 17.11 -7.23 -12.36
N ILE A 12 16.15 -6.42 -12.82
CA ILE A 12 14.71 -6.57 -12.52
C ILE A 12 14.15 -7.84 -13.16
N GLU A 13 14.49 -8.12 -14.42
CA GLU A 13 14.02 -9.33 -15.14
C GLU A 13 14.45 -10.62 -14.43
N HIS A 14 15.56 -10.60 -13.73
CA HIS A 14 16.09 -11.75 -12.99
C HIS A 14 15.69 -11.76 -11.51
N LEU A 15 14.91 -10.77 -11.05
CA LEU A 15 14.48 -10.69 -9.65
C LEU A 15 13.45 -11.78 -9.36
N PRO A 16 13.70 -12.71 -8.42
CA PRO A 16 12.73 -13.75 -8.10
C PRO A 16 11.48 -13.14 -7.46
N ALA A 17 10.34 -13.84 -7.56
CA ALA A 17 9.12 -13.45 -6.86
C ALA A 17 9.38 -13.27 -5.36
N GLY A 18 8.99 -12.14 -4.80
CA GLY A 18 9.33 -11.74 -3.45
C GLY A 18 10.76 -11.22 -3.29
N GLY A 19 11.53 -11.05 -4.37
CA GLY A 19 12.89 -10.51 -4.32
C GLY A 19 12.94 -8.99 -4.14
N THR A 20 14.04 -8.48 -3.61
CA THR A 20 14.31 -7.04 -3.46
C THR A 20 15.64 -6.67 -4.08
N LEU A 21 15.62 -5.61 -4.89
CA LEU A 21 16.82 -4.93 -5.36
C LEU A 21 16.93 -3.59 -4.62
N LEU A 22 18.09 -3.33 -4.03
CA LEU A 22 18.38 -2.08 -3.34
C LEU A 22 19.60 -1.43 -3.98
N LEU A 23 19.44 -0.21 -4.45
CA LEU A 23 20.49 0.59 -5.09
C LEU A 23 20.67 1.89 -4.30
N THR A 24 21.90 2.43 -4.34
CA THR A 24 22.25 3.69 -3.68
C THR A 24 23.01 4.59 -4.65
N GLY A 25 22.89 5.90 -4.45
CA GLY A 25 23.51 6.88 -5.34
C GLY A 25 22.80 7.02 -6.69
N VAL A 26 21.54 6.61 -6.79
CA VAL A 26 20.72 6.77 -8.00
C VAL A 26 20.24 8.20 -8.09
N PRO A 27 20.53 8.95 -9.18
CA PRO A 27 19.98 10.28 -9.40
C PRO A 27 18.46 10.25 -9.60
N TRP A 28 17.78 11.38 -9.36
CA TRP A 28 16.32 11.50 -9.52
C TRP A 28 15.86 11.26 -10.97
N ASP A 29 16.59 11.79 -11.93
CA ASP A 29 16.31 11.61 -13.36
C ASP A 29 16.39 10.16 -13.80
N GLU A 30 17.34 9.37 -13.27
CA GLU A 30 17.40 7.93 -13.52
C GLU A 30 16.22 7.17 -12.89
N TYR A 31 15.74 7.60 -11.73
CA TYR A 31 14.52 7.04 -11.13
C TYR A 31 13.30 7.34 -12.01
N GLU A 32 13.15 8.56 -12.53
CA GLU A 32 12.05 8.91 -13.42
C GLU A 32 12.12 8.14 -14.75
N GLU A 33 13.31 8.03 -15.37
CA GLU A 33 13.52 7.20 -16.55
C GLU A 33 13.14 5.71 -16.29
N LEU A 34 13.47 5.20 -15.12
CA LEU A 34 13.10 3.83 -14.72
C LEU A 34 11.57 3.67 -14.62
N LEU A 35 10.87 4.61 -13.97
CA LEU A 35 9.41 4.57 -13.86
C LEU A 35 8.74 4.60 -15.24
N GLU A 36 9.20 5.47 -16.15
CA GLU A 36 8.69 5.55 -17.52
C GLU A 36 8.93 4.24 -18.28
N ALA A 37 10.08 3.67 -18.11
CA ALA A 37 10.51 2.51 -18.83
C ALA A 37 9.85 1.21 -18.31
N VAL A 38 9.66 1.07 -16.99
CA VAL A 38 8.90 -0.03 -16.37
C VAL A 38 7.41 0.13 -16.66
N GLY A 39 6.92 1.36 -16.78
CA GLY A 39 5.51 1.65 -17.02
C GLY A 39 4.63 1.04 -15.93
N GLU A 40 3.46 0.57 -16.31
CA GLU A 40 2.53 -0.15 -15.43
C GLU A 40 2.90 -1.64 -15.30
N ALA A 41 4.19 -1.97 -15.12
CA ALA A 41 4.62 -3.36 -14.98
C ALA A 41 4.01 -3.98 -13.73
N LYS A 42 3.14 -4.94 -13.94
CA LYS A 42 2.48 -5.69 -12.87
C LYS A 42 3.53 -6.46 -12.07
N GLY A 43 3.35 -6.48 -10.76
CA GLY A 43 4.18 -7.29 -9.86
C GLY A 43 5.47 -6.61 -9.39
N LEU A 44 5.63 -5.32 -9.58
CA LEU A 44 6.73 -4.54 -9.01
C LEU A 44 6.20 -3.44 -8.07
N ARG A 45 7.03 -3.06 -7.09
CA ARG A 45 6.87 -1.85 -6.28
C ARG A 45 8.20 -1.12 -6.24
N ILE A 46 8.16 0.16 -6.59
CA ILE A 46 9.35 1.00 -6.69
C ILE A 46 9.24 2.11 -5.65
N SER A 47 10.30 2.30 -4.86
CA SER A 47 10.37 3.36 -3.86
C SER A 47 11.73 4.05 -3.92
N TYR A 48 11.73 5.36 -3.77
CA TYR A 48 12.91 6.19 -3.88
C TYR A 48 12.97 7.23 -2.76
N ASP A 49 14.12 7.36 -2.11
CA ASP A 49 14.41 8.43 -1.15
C ASP A 49 15.84 8.92 -1.31
N SER A 50 15.97 10.12 -1.89
CA SER A 50 17.23 10.90 -1.90
C SER A 50 18.44 10.08 -2.40
N GLY A 51 18.28 9.36 -3.51
CA GLY A 51 19.32 8.52 -4.12
C GLY A 51 19.32 7.05 -3.68
N ARG A 52 18.42 6.65 -2.78
CA ARG A 52 18.18 5.25 -2.43
C ARG A 52 16.96 4.73 -3.16
N LEU A 53 17.16 3.78 -4.06
CA LEU A 53 16.13 3.14 -4.86
C LEU A 53 15.90 1.71 -4.37
N GLN A 54 14.66 1.36 -4.09
CA GLN A 54 14.23 0.00 -3.77
C GLN A 54 13.22 -0.48 -4.79
N ILE A 55 13.43 -1.68 -5.32
CA ILE A 55 12.51 -2.35 -6.23
C ILE A 55 12.18 -3.71 -5.62
N VAL A 56 10.89 -3.99 -5.47
CA VAL A 56 10.37 -5.24 -4.90
C VAL A 56 9.54 -5.95 -5.95
N SER A 57 9.84 -7.22 -6.18
CA SER A 57 8.99 -8.12 -6.98
C SER A 57 7.95 -8.78 -6.10
N LEU A 58 6.67 -8.74 -6.49
CA LEU A 58 5.58 -9.27 -5.70
C LEU A 58 5.40 -10.78 -5.90
N SER A 59 4.95 -11.49 -4.87
CA SER A 59 4.55 -12.88 -4.95
C SER A 59 3.03 -13.03 -5.07
N ALA A 60 2.56 -14.19 -5.52
CA ALA A 60 1.12 -14.50 -5.55
C ALA A 60 0.47 -14.45 -4.15
N GLU A 61 1.22 -14.80 -3.11
CA GLU A 61 0.74 -14.70 -1.72
C GLU A 61 0.54 -13.24 -1.31
N HIS A 62 1.48 -12.37 -1.68
CA HIS A 62 1.37 -10.93 -1.44
C HIS A 62 0.11 -10.34 -2.12
N GLU A 63 -0.09 -10.65 -3.41
CA GLU A 63 -1.28 -10.23 -4.17
C GLU A 63 -2.58 -10.74 -3.54
N ASN A 64 -2.59 -11.97 -3.00
CA ASN A 64 -3.75 -12.52 -2.30
C ASN A 64 -4.13 -11.72 -1.06
N TYR A 65 -3.18 -11.29 -0.24
CA TYR A 65 -3.47 -10.45 0.92
C TYR A 65 -3.95 -9.05 0.52
N GLN A 66 -3.37 -8.44 -0.51
CA GLN A 66 -3.86 -7.17 -1.06
C GLN A 66 -5.33 -7.30 -1.50
N PHE A 67 -5.63 -8.35 -2.26
CA PHE A 67 -7.00 -8.63 -2.73
C PHE A 67 -7.97 -8.76 -1.55
N LEU A 68 -7.63 -9.52 -0.52
CA LEU A 68 -8.48 -9.70 0.66
C LEU A 68 -8.72 -8.39 1.41
N ILE A 69 -7.66 -7.60 1.67
CA ILE A 69 -7.78 -6.31 2.35
C ILE A 69 -8.66 -5.35 1.54
N SER A 70 -8.45 -5.26 0.23
CA SER A 70 -9.24 -4.41 -0.66
C SER A 70 -10.72 -4.81 -0.65
N ASN A 71 -11.03 -6.11 -0.72
CA ASN A 71 -12.41 -6.59 -0.71
C ASN A 71 -13.09 -6.40 0.65
N MET A 72 -12.40 -6.60 1.77
CA MET A 72 -12.94 -6.32 3.11
C MET A 72 -13.30 -4.83 3.24
N VAL A 73 -12.43 -3.92 2.82
CA VAL A 73 -12.72 -2.48 2.86
C VAL A 73 -13.85 -2.10 1.90
N SER A 74 -13.90 -2.69 0.70
CA SER A 74 -14.99 -2.48 -0.27
C SER A 74 -16.34 -2.97 0.27
N MET A 75 -16.37 -4.14 0.89
CA MET A 75 -17.57 -4.69 1.52
C MET A 75 -18.05 -3.79 2.68
N LEU A 76 -17.12 -3.35 3.52
CA LEU A 76 -17.40 -2.40 4.60
C LEU A 76 -17.98 -1.10 4.05
N SER A 77 -17.37 -0.52 3.03
CA SER A 77 -17.82 0.70 2.35
C SER A 77 -19.30 0.59 1.93
N VAL A 78 -19.65 -0.47 1.22
CA VAL A 78 -21.01 -0.72 0.73
C VAL A 78 -21.99 -0.97 1.89
N ARG A 79 -21.62 -1.82 2.86
CA ARG A 79 -22.50 -2.19 3.97
C ARG A 79 -22.77 -1.04 4.93
N LEU A 80 -21.76 -0.23 5.22
CA LEU A 80 -21.89 0.91 6.14
C LEU A 80 -22.24 2.22 5.41
N ARG A 81 -22.33 2.21 4.07
CA ARG A 81 -22.56 3.38 3.23
C ARG A 81 -21.55 4.51 3.46
N ILE A 82 -20.31 4.11 3.69
CA ILE A 82 -19.16 5.01 3.81
C ILE A 82 -18.51 5.09 2.43
N LYS A 83 -18.34 6.31 1.89
CA LYS A 83 -17.62 6.48 0.62
C LYS A 83 -16.15 6.18 0.82
N VAL A 84 -15.64 5.14 0.15
CA VAL A 84 -14.22 4.80 0.08
C VAL A 84 -13.82 4.69 -1.37
N LEU A 85 -12.72 5.31 -1.75
CA LEU A 85 -12.08 5.10 -3.04
C LEU A 85 -10.80 4.29 -2.79
N CYS A 86 -10.57 3.27 -3.60
CA CYS A 86 -9.36 2.46 -3.56
C CYS A 86 -8.59 2.69 -4.86
N PHE A 87 -7.35 3.11 -4.71
CA PHE A 87 -6.38 3.14 -5.80
C PHE A 87 -5.27 2.17 -5.42
N GLY A 88 -5.04 1.12 -6.17
CA GLY A 88 -3.98 0.15 -5.90
C GLY A 88 -2.62 0.81 -5.62
N SER A 89 -1.62 0.47 -6.39
CA SER A 89 -0.26 1.02 -6.27
C SER A 89 -0.07 2.34 -7.03
N ALA A 90 -0.87 3.35 -6.74
CA ALA A 90 -0.67 4.67 -7.36
C ALA A 90 0.67 5.28 -6.89
N THR A 91 1.54 5.59 -7.84
CA THR A 91 2.86 6.17 -7.53
C THR A 91 2.72 7.59 -7.00
N MET A 92 3.04 7.79 -5.72
CA MET A 92 3.19 9.11 -5.12
C MET A 92 4.63 9.57 -5.33
N LYS A 93 4.84 10.66 -6.07
CA LYS A 93 6.20 11.19 -6.29
C LYS A 93 6.25 12.71 -6.18
N LYS A 94 7.28 13.19 -5.52
CA LYS A 94 7.67 14.58 -5.42
C LYS A 94 9.15 14.61 -5.04
N GLU A 95 9.99 15.14 -5.92
CA GLU A 95 11.43 15.19 -5.68
C GLU A 95 11.77 15.71 -4.26
N PRO A 96 12.69 15.05 -3.54
CA PRO A 96 13.52 13.91 -3.92
C PRO A 96 12.95 12.55 -3.47
N ARG A 97 11.65 12.35 -3.44
CA ARG A 97 10.98 11.16 -2.90
C ARG A 97 9.91 10.61 -3.82
N GLY A 98 9.80 9.28 -3.85
CA GLY A 98 8.75 8.57 -4.55
C GLY A 98 8.44 7.23 -3.87
N VAL A 99 7.16 6.81 -3.86
CA VAL A 99 6.72 5.56 -3.24
C VAL A 99 5.52 4.98 -3.97
N GLU A 100 5.50 3.66 -4.08
CA GLU A 100 4.35 2.89 -4.54
C GLU A 100 3.86 2.03 -3.37
N PRO A 101 2.74 2.40 -2.74
CA PRO A 101 2.11 1.56 -1.73
C PRO A 101 1.48 0.31 -2.36
N ASP A 102 1.21 -0.70 -1.58
CA ASP A 102 0.49 -1.88 -2.06
C ASP A 102 -0.99 -1.58 -2.32
N LEU A 103 -1.62 -0.83 -1.42
CA LEU A 103 -2.97 -0.28 -1.60
C LEU A 103 -3.04 1.12 -0.99
N SER A 104 -3.93 1.94 -1.53
CA SER A 104 -4.26 3.24 -0.96
C SER A 104 -5.77 3.44 -0.89
N PHE A 105 -6.25 3.99 0.23
CA PHE A 105 -7.67 4.29 0.43
C PHE A 105 -7.88 5.75 0.77
N TYR A 106 -8.87 6.33 0.11
CA TYR A 106 -9.42 7.64 0.42
C TYR A 106 -10.76 7.45 1.11
N VAL A 107 -10.90 7.95 2.31
CA VAL A 107 -12.10 7.83 3.16
C VAL A 107 -12.64 9.23 3.49
N LYS A 108 -11.88 10.00 4.26
CA LYS A 108 -12.24 11.36 4.65
C LYS A 108 -12.14 12.34 3.47
N THR A 109 -11.13 12.12 2.63
CA THR A 109 -10.85 12.95 1.44
C THR A 109 -11.53 12.44 0.17
N ALA A 110 -12.21 11.28 0.21
CA ALA A 110 -12.90 10.67 -0.93
C ALA A 110 -13.92 11.59 -1.62
N ALA A 111 -14.59 12.48 -0.86
CA ALA A 111 -15.56 13.42 -1.43
C ALA A 111 -14.88 14.53 -2.25
N ALA A 112 -13.69 14.97 -1.84
CA ALA A 112 -12.93 16.00 -2.53
C ALA A 112 -12.35 15.51 -3.87
N LEU A 113 -11.93 14.23 -3.95
CA LEU A 113 -11.47 13.63 -5.20
C LEU A 113 -12.57 13.42 -6.23
N GLY A 114 -13.80 13.16 -5.79
CA GLY A 114 -14.91 12.88 -6.69
C GLY A 114 -14.74 11.59 -7.49
N PRO A 115 -15.12 11.54 -8.79
CA PRO A 115 -15.02 10.36 -9.65
C PRO A 115 -13.70 10.28 -10.43
N ARG A 116 -12.72 11.13 -10.14
CA ARG A 116 -11.44 11.15 -10.85
C ARG A 116 -10.66 9.86 -10.59
N VAL A 117 -9.92 9.43 -11.60
CA VAL A 117 -9.01 8.28 -11.53
C VAL A 117 -7.55 8.70 -11.70
N ASP A 118 -7.31 9.86 -12.30
CA ASP A 118 -5.97 10.43 -12.44
C ASP A 118 -5.68 11.29 -11.20
N LEU A 119 -4.62 10.96 -10.49
CA LEU A 119 -4.17 11.64 -9.27
C LEU A 119 -2.89 12.42 -9.54
N ASP A 120 -2.89 13.68 -9.14
CA ASP A 120 -1.72 14.55 -9.13
C ASP A 120 -1.34 14.86 -7.68
N PHE A 121 -0.36 14.14 -7.15
CA PHE A 121 0.09 14.29 -5.75
C PHE A 121 0.82 15.61 -5.46
N THR A 122 0.96 16.49 -6.44
CA THR A 122 1.39 17.88 -6.22
C THR A 122 0.23 18.78 -5.77
N THR A 123 -1.01 18.42 -6.12
CA THR A 123 -2.23 19.22 -5.87
C THR A 123 -3.32 18.43 -5.15
N ASP A 124 -3.42 17.13 -5.38
CA ASP A 124 -4.40 16.28 -4.72
C ASP A 124 -3.94 15.89 -3.32
N PRO A 125 -4.87 15.65 -2.38
CA PRO A 125 -4.51 15.18 -1.07
C PRO A 125 -3.88 13.77 -1.15
N PRO A 126 -2.97 13.43 -0.21
CA PRO A 126 -2.52 12.04 -0.08
C PRO A 126 -3.68 11.13 0.30
N PRO A 127 -3.55 9.80 0.12
CA PRO A 127 -4.52 8.85 0.65
C PRO A 127 -4.64 8.97 2.17
N ASP A 128 -5.84 8.69 2.68
CA ASP A 128 -6.08 8.65 4.14
C ASP A 128 -5.43 7.42 4.78
N ILE A 129 -5.33 6.32 4.03
CA ILE A 129 -4.71 5.06 4.46
C ILE A 129 -3.84 4.53 3.34
N VAL A 130 -2.62 4.15 3.69
CA VAL A 130 -1.72 3.33 2.88
C VAL A 130 -1.62 1.94 3.49
N VAL A 131 -1.60 0.89 2.67
CA VAL A 131 -1.39 -0.49 3.11
C VAL A 131 -0.09 -1.02 2.56
N GLU A 132 0.66 -1.70 3.42
CA GLU A 132 1.90 -2.40 3.10
C GLU A 132 1.81 -3.87 3.55
N VAL A 133 2.09 -4.79 2.64
CA VAL A 133 2.12 -6.24 2.90
C VAL A 133 3.56 -6.73 2.88
N ASP A 134 4.13 -6.91 4.05
CA ASP A 134 5.54 -7.22 4.30
C ASP A 134 5.78 -8.71 4.57
N LEU A 135 5.68 -9.55 3.57
CA LEU A 135 5.88 -11.00 3.78
C LEU A 135 7.35 -11.39 3.88
N GLN A 136 8.21 -10.78 3.08
CA GLN A 136 9.64 -11.08 2.97
C GLN A 136 10.52 -9.82 3.11
N HIS A 137 9.91 -8.63 3.03
CA HIS A 137 10.58 -7.35 3.05
C HIS A 137 9.96 -6.46 4.10
N GLN A 138 10.75 -5.50 4.61
CA GLN A 138 10.24 -4.52 5.55
C GLN A 138 9.99 -3.20 4.84
N SER A 139 8.73 -2.76 4.80
CA SER A 139 8.33 -1.45 4.27
C SER A 139 8.68 -0.28 5.20
N LEU A 140 9.31 -0.54 6.35
CA LEU A 140 9.71 0.52 7.30
C LEU A 140 10.56 1.62 6.66
N PHE A 141 11.28 1.30 5.58
CA PHE A 141 11.98 2.28 4.75
C PHE A 141 11.03 3.29 4.08
N LYS A 142 9.78 2.89 3.77
CA LYS A 142 8.79 3.75 3.13
C LYS A 142 8.15 4.75 4.10
N PHE A 143 8.13 4.46 5.41
CA PHE A 143 7.46 5.30 6.41
C PHE A 143 7.90 6.77 6.38
N PRO A 144 9.20 7.12 6.33
CA PRO A 144 9.61 8.51 6.17
C PRO A 144 9.15 9.15 4.86
N ILE A 145 9.01 8.35 3.79
CA ILE A 145 8.52 8.83 2.50
C ILE A 145 7.04 9.16 2.62
N ASP A 146 6.21 8.22 3.12
CA ASP A 146 4.78 8.42 3.32
C ASP A 146 4.50 9.60 4.27
N ALA A 147 5.28 9.73 5.35
CA ALA A 147 5.19 10.88 6.26
C ALA A 147 5.46 12.20 5.56
N SER A 148 6.39 12.24 4.59
CA SER A 148 6.70 13.45 3.81
C SER A 148 5.57 13.87 2.86
N PHE A 149 4.75 12.92 2.42
CA PHE A 149 3.52 13.17 1.67
C PHE A 149 2.34 13.52 2.59
N GLY A 150 2.49 13.34 3.90
CA GLY A 150 1.45 13.61 4.88
C GLY A 150 0.38 12.52 4.95
N VAL A 151 0.69 11.28 4.58
CA VAL A 151 -0.23 10.13 4.72
C VAL A 151 -0.59 9.95 6.19
N PRO A 152 -1.88 10.07 6.58
CA PRO A 152 -2.24 10.04 8.00
C PRO A 152 -2.11 8.67 8.66
N GLU A 153 -2.31 7.59 7.89
CA GLU A 153 -2.45 6.24 8.44
C GLU A 153 -1.77 5.19 7.55
N ILE A 154 -0.98 4.28 8.17
CA ILE A 154 -0.39 3.12 7.50
C ILE A 154 -0.91 1.84 8.16
N TRP A 155 -1.36 0.89 7.35
CA TRP A 155 -1.65 -0.48 7.74
C TRP A 155 -0.53 -1.39 7.23
N ARG A 156 0.19 -2.02 8.14
CA ARG A 156 1.29 -2.91 7.80
C ARG A 156 0.98 -4.34 8.24
N PHE A 157 0.91 -5.25 7.27
CA PHE A 157 0.75 -6.68 7.52
C PHE A 157 2.08 -7.40 7.32
N ASP A 158 2.61 -8.04 8.35
CA ASP A 158 3.92 -8.74 8.33
C ASP A 158 3.82 -10.24 8.01
N GLY A 159 2.68 -10.68 7.46
CA GLY A 159 2.39 -12.09 7.21
C GLY A 159 1.81 -12.83 8.42
N GLN A 160 1.82 -12.22 9.61
CA GLN A 160 1.26 -12.78 10.84
C GLN A 160 0.23 -11.84 11.49
N SER A 161 0.53 -10.57 11.56
CA SER A 161 -0.29 -9.57 12.23
C SER A 161 -0.39 -8.28 11.44
N MET A 162 -1.55 -7.64 11.51
CA MET A 162 -1.76 -6.28 11.04
C MET A 162 -1.42 -5.29 12.17
N THR A 163 -0.57 -4.34 11.86
CA THR A 163 -0.33 -3.18 12.74
C THR A 163 -0.81 -1.92 12.05
N ILE A 164 -1.62 -1.13 12.75
CA ILE A 164 -2.09 0.17 12.29
C ILE A 164 -1.21 1.24 12.91
N TYR A 165 -0.71 2.15 12.09
CA TYR A 165 0.08 3.30 12.54
C TYR A 165 -0.64 4.59 12.18
N ASN A 166 -0.55 5.58 13.06
CA ASN A 166 -1.04 6.93 12.82
C ASN A 166 0.13 7.91 12.83
N LEU A 167 0.11 8.87 11.91
CA LEU A 167 1.12 9.92 11.83
C LEU A 167 0.91 10.92 12.97
N ASP A 168 1.89 11.00 13.89
CA ASP A 168 1.93 11.99 14.96
C ASP A 168 3.28 12.74 14.90
N ARG A 169 3.22 14.06 14.71
CA ARG A 169 4.40 14.96 14.68
C ARG A 169 5.51 14.52 13.73
N GLY A 170 5.14 13.91 12.60
CA GLY A 170 6.08 13.45 11.56
C GLY A 170 6.60 12.02 11.74
N GLU A 171 6.15 11.31 12.77
CA GLU A 171 6.51 9.91 13.04
C GLU A 171 5.25 9.03 13.12
N TYR A 172 5.37 7.77 12.70
CA TYR A 172 4.27 6.83 12.79
C TYR A 172 4.27 6.10 14.13
N VAL A 173 3.16 6.22 14.85
CA VAL A 173 2.94 5.59 16.16
C VAL A 173 1.85 4.52 16.02
N ALA A 174 2.10 3.32 16.55
CA ALA A 174 1.13 2.23 16.50
C ALA A 174 -0.14 2.58 17.30
N THR A 175 -1.30 2.26 16.71
CA THR A 175 -2.62 2.43 17.33
C THR A 175 -3.44 1.14 17.20
N ALA A 176 -4.38 0.94 18.12
CA ALA A 176 -5.20 -0.27 18.13
C ALA A 176 -6.29 -0.28 17.04
N THR A 177 -6.78 0.89 16.64
CA THR A 177 -7.90 1.06 15.70
C THR A 177 -7.56 2.07 14.63
N SER A 178 -8.16 1.90 13.45
CA SER A 178 -8.03 2.84 12.35
C SER A 178 -8.73 4.17 12.67
N PRO A 179 -8.03 5.31 12.66
CA PRO A 179 -8.66 6.62 12.76
C PRO A 179 -9.58 6.98 11.59
N ALA A 180 -9.32 6.43 10.41
CA ALA A 180 -10.15 6.66 9.22
C ALA A 180 -11.38 5.72 9.16
N LEU A 181 -11.22 4.47 9.62
CA LEU A 181 -12.26 3.44 9.66
C LEU A 181 -12.35 2.82 11.09
N PRO A 182 -12.92 3.52 12.09
CA PRO A 182 -12.83 3.14 13.51
C PRO A 182 -13.42 1.76 13.88
N ILE A 183 -14.23 1.18 13.02
CA ILE A 183 -14.76 -0.18 13.16
C ILE A 183 -13.66 -1.24 12.98
N LEU A 184 -12.59 -0.92 12.23
CA LEU A 184 -11.47 -1.81 11.98
C LEU A 184 -10.36 -1.57 13.01
N SER A 185 -9.93 -2.66 13.63
CA SER A 185 -8.78 -2.68 14.54
C SER A 185 -7.69 -3.59 13.99
N SER A 186 -6.45 -3.41 14.48
CA SER A 186 -5.33 -4.32 14.19
C SER A 186 -5.73 -5.77 14.47
N ARG A 187 -6.44 -6.01 15.57
CA ARG A 187 -6.93 -7.36 15.95
C ARG A 187 -7.91 -7.93 14.92
N VAL A 188 -8.92 -7.15 14.51
CA VAL A 188 -9.94 -7.61 13.56
C VAL A 188 -9.30 -7.94 12.21
N LEU A 189 -8.46 -7.04 11.69
CA LEU A 189 -7.76 -7.29 10.42
C LEU A 189 -6.85 -8.51 10.51
N THR A 190 -6.09 -8.67 11.60
CA THR A 190 -5.25 -9.84 11.84
C THR A 190 -6.08 -11.14 11.86
N GLU A 191 -7.24 -11.14 12.50
CA GLU A 191 -8.11 -12.31 12.61
C GLU A 191 -8.55 -12.80 11.22
N PHE A 192 -9.06 -11.91 10.36
CA PHE A 192 -9.51 -12.30 9.03
C PHE A 192 -8.35 -12.64 8.07
N LEU A 193 -7.21 -11.95 8.14
CA LEU A 193 -6.03 -12.32 7.38
C LEU A 193 -5.43 -13.65 7.84
N SER A 194 -5.52 -13.98 9.12
CA SER A 194 -5.11 -15.29 9.64
C SER A 194 -6.09 -16.39 9.21
N LEU A 195 -7.39 -16.10 9.15
CA LEU A 195 -8.40 -17.03 8.68
C LEU A 195 -8.15 -17.47 7.24
N SER A 196 -7.69 -16.57 6.38
CA SER A 196 -7.38 -16.87 4.98
C SER A 196 -6.22 -17.86 4.77
N LYS A 197 -5.46 -18.19 5.81
CA LYS A 197 -4.44 -19.24 5.76
C LYS A 197 -5.03 -20.65 5.80
N THR A 198 -6.26 -20.80 6.27
CA THR A 198 -6.93 -22.09 6.46
C THR A 198 -8.25 -22.20 5.70
N LYS A 199 -8.80 -21.09 5.25
CA LYS A 199 -10.01 -20.97 4.45
C LYS A 199 -9.71 -20.25 3.14
N ASP A 200 -10.52 -20.51 2.12
CA ASP A 200 -10.38 -19.78 0.87
C ASP A 200 -10.86 -18.31 0.98
N GLN A 201 -10.66 -17.54 -0.08
CA GLN A 201 -11.04 -16.13 -0.14
C GLN A 201 -12.55 -15.94 0.08
N TYR A 202 -13.38 -16.81 -0.52
CA TYR A 202 -14.83 -16.71 -0.43
C TYR A 202 -15.31 -16.93 1.01
N GLU A 203 -14.85 -18.03 1.67
CA GLU A 203 -15.20 -18.33 3.05
C GLU A 203 -14.72 -17.24 4.02
N THR A 204 -13.54 -16.68 3.77
CA THR A 204 -12.99 -15.57 4.57
C THR A 204 -13.85 -14.32 4.45
N LEU A 205 -14.26 -13.96 3.23
CA LEU A 205 -15.10 -12.78 2.99
C LEU A 205 -16.52 -12.97 3.53
N LEU A 206 -17.09 -14.19 3.46
CA LEU A 206 -18.37 -14.50 4.11
C LEU A 206 -18.29 -14.32 5.64
N ALA A 207 -17.22 -14.80 6.26
CA ALA A 207 -17.03 -14.63 7.70
C ALA A 207 -16.90 -13.15 8.08
N PHE A 208 -16.20 -12.35 7.26
CA PHE A 208 -16.10 -10.91 7.45
C PHE A 208 -17.46 -10.20 7.28
N GLU A 209 -18.25 -10.59 6.28
CA GLU A 209 -19.60 -10.06 6.09
C GLU A 209 -20.50 -10.33 7.29
N GLU A 210 -20.46 -11.56 7.83
CA GLU A 210 -21.26 -11.91 9.01
C GLU A 210 -20.81 -11.11 10.23
N TRP A 211 -19.50 -10.94 10.44
CA TRP A 211 -18.98 -10.09 11.47
C TRP A 211 -19.48 -8.64 11.33
N LEU A 212 -19.46 -8.07 10.11
CA LEU A 212 -19.99 -6.71 9.86
C LEU A 212 -21.46 -6.57 10.24
N ARG A 213 -22.28 -7.61 10.01
CA ARG A 213 -23.70 -7.62 10.42
C ARG A 213 -23.88 -7.52 11.93
N THR A 214 -22.97 -8.11 12.69
CA THR A 214 -23.02 -8.04 14.16
C THR A 214 -22.68 -6.66 14.69
N GLN A 215 -21.90 -5.86 13.94
CA GLN A 215 -21.51 -4.52 14.35
C GLN A 215 -22.60 -3.46 14.09
N GLN A 216 -23.63 -3.79 13.33
CA GLN A 216 -24.73 -2.90 12.99
C GLN A 216 -25.93 -3.01 13.95
N ARG A 217 -25.87 -3.90 14.93
CA ARG A 217 -26.89 -4.12 15.97
C ARG A 217 -26.55 -3.31 17.22
#